data_5b9729917fe3ad7f9872eb54497d8fa9
#
_entry.id   5b9729917fe3ad7f9872eb54497d8fa9
#
_cell.length_a   1.000
_cell.length_b   1.000
_cell.length_c   1.000
_cell.angle_alpha   90.00
_cell.angle_beta   90.00
_cell.angle_gamma   90.00
#
_symmetry.space_group_name_H-M   'P 1'
#
loop_
_entity.id
_entity.type
_entity.pdbx_description
1 polymer ?
#
loop_
_entity_poly.entity_id
_entity_poly.type
_entity_poly.pdbx_seq_one_letter_code
_entity_poly.pdbx_strand_id
1 'polypeptide(L)'
;MKETPSPYKPAPFFLIAFAVTWFFWFVDAYFSGNGGSQALQGLLVFLGICGPAAAALIMFWLTRSPELWSDYRDRLVSLRHIDLRTLPFILFLFPALICTAIALSLPFGGSPGQFAILFGPAIMTLPALTGIFLAPALEEAGWRGYGVDSIRSRFSLFFTSVSFGLLWAFWHTPLFFITGFYHNSLLSSWLFTANFFASTVVMAFLVNWIFYRNNRSIIACFLLHLSADVSMSIIPAEQFTRCVVTVLMFLVAAAIVIGDRDLFFKRTAPGIGS
;
A
#
# COMPACT_ATOMS: atom_id res chain seq x y z
N MET A 1 25.75 -19.65 19.10
CA MET A 1 25.73 -19.56 17.63
C MET A 1 25.81 -18.10 17.26
N LYS A 2 26.82 -17.69 16.49
CA LYS A 2 26.85 -16.31 15.94
C LYS A 2 25.71 -16.22 14.92
N GLU A 3 24.74 -15.36 15.17
CA GLU A 3 23.69 -15.05 14.18
C GLU A 3 24.39 -14.56 12.91
N THR A 4 24.19 -15.25 11.81
CA THR A 4 24.63 -14.74 10.49
C THR A 4 23.92 -13.41 10.26
N PRO A 5 24.64 -12.34 9.88
CA PRO A 5 24.02 -11.04 9.68
C PRO A 5 22.93 -11.15 8.62
N SER A 6 21.75 -10.57 8.91
CA SER A 6 20.64 -10.56 7.96
C SER A 6 21.09 -9.94 6.63
N PRO A 7 20.82 -10.58 5.48
CA PRO A 7 21.17 -10.05 4.17
C PRO A 7 20.36 -8.78 3.82
N TYR A 8 19.30 -8.50 4.55
CA TYR A 8 18.46 -7.34 4.35
C TYR A 8 19.06 -6.04 4.89
N LYS A 9 19.00 -4.98 4.10
CA LYS A 9 19.50 -3.63 4.41
C LYS A 9 18.39 -2.59 4.25
N PRO A 10 17.61 -2.27 5.31
CA PRO A 10 16.45 -1.40 5.19
C PRO A 10 16.82 0.02 4.74
N ALA A 11 17.81 0.66 5.36
CA ALA A 11 18.13 2.06 5.07
C ALA A 11 18.42 2.34 3.58
N PRO A 12 19.35 1.63 2.90
CA PRO A 12 19.57 1.89 1.48
C PRO A 12 18.35 1.59 0.61
N PHE A 13 17.55 0.57 0.93
CA PHE A 13 16.32 0.28 0.21
C PHE A 13 15.35 1.46 0.25
N PHE A 14 15.01 1.96 1.45
CA PHE A 14 14.08 3.08 1.58
C PHE A 14 14.65 4.37 0.99
N LEU A 15 15.95 4.64 1.14
CA LEU A 15 16.59 5.80 0.52
C LEU A 15 16.46 5.78 -1.01
N ILE A 16 16.70 4.64 -1.64
CA ILE A 16 16.57 4.50 -3.11
C ILE A 16 15.09 4.65 -3.51
N ALA A 17 14.16 3.97 -2.84
CA ALA A 17 12.75 4.04 -3.15
C ALA A 17 12.23 5.48 -3.07
N PHE A 18 12.55 6.19 -2.00
CA PHE A 18 12.18 7.59 -1.82
C PHE A 18 12.85 8.51 -2.84
N ALA A 19 14.16 8.36 -3.06
CA ALA A 19 14.89 9.22 -3.99
C ALA A 19 14.33 9.11 -5.42
N VAL A 20 14.06 7.88 -5.91
CA VAL A 20 13.49 7.67 -7.24
C VAL A 20 12.09 8.26 -7.31
N THR A 21 11.19 7.90 -6.38
CA THR A 21 9.81 8.37 -6.40
C THR A 21 9.71 9.87 -6.26
N TRP A 22 10.37 10.43 -5.24
CA TRP A 22 10.27 11.87 -4.94
C TRP A 22 10.86 12.72 -6.04
N PHE A 23 11.93 12.28 -6.70
CA PHE A 23 12.46 12.99 -7.86
C PHE A 23 11.38 13.19 -8.93
N PHE A 24 10.73 12.11 -9.37
CA PHE A 24 9.73 12.21 -10.43
C PHE A 24 8.47 12.95 -9.98
N TRP A 25 7.97 12.70 -8.76
CA TRP A 25 6.75 13.32 -8.28
C TRP A 25 6.92 14.79 -7.91
N PHE A 26 8.08 15.25 -7.46
CA PHE A 26 8.34 16.70 -7.30
C PHE A 26 8.54 17.39 -8.65
N VAL A 27 9.14 16.72 -9.63
CA VAL A 27 9.17 17.23 -11.01
C VAL A 27 7.75 17.37 -11.56
N ASP A 28 6.87 16.38 -11.31
CA ASP A 28 5.46 16.46 -11.69
C ASP A 28 4.71 17.58 -10.96
N ALA A 29 4.92 17.73 -9.66
CA ALA A 29 4.34 18.82 -8.88
C ALA A 29 4.69 20.20 -9.48
N TYR A 30 5.94 20.38 -9.93
CA TYR A 30 6.34 21.61 -10.62
C TYR A 30 5.59 21.81 -11.94
N PHE A 31 5.54 20.80 -12.80
CA PHE A 31 4.89 20.90 -14.11
C PHE A 31 3.37 20.98 -14.01
N SER A 32 2.74 20.32 -13.04
CA SER A 32 1.29 20.38 -12.84
C SER A 32 0.79 21.79 -12.53
N GLY A 33 1.61 22.61 -11.85
CA GLY A 33 1.31 24.03 -11.60
C GLY A 33 1.73 24.99 -12.70
N ASN A 34 2.55 24.56 -13.68
CA ASN A 34 3.17 25.41 -14.70
C ASN A 34 2.85 24.97 -16.15
N GLY A 35 1.67 24.39 -16.38
CA GLY A 35 1.17 24.10 -17.73
C GLY A 35 1.74 22.84 -18.37
N GLY A 36 2.21 21.88 -17.59
CA GLY A 36 2.61 20.56 -18.07
C GLY A 36 1.45 19.80 -18.71
N SER A 37 1.73 19.04 -19.78
CA SER A 37 0.72 18.22 -20.44
C SER A 37 0.30 17.04 -19.55
N GLN A 38 -0.96 16.59 -19.69
CA GLN A 38 -1.45 15.39 -18.99
C GLN A 38 -0.63 14.12 -19.29
N ALA A 39 -0.09 14.01 -20.51
CA ALA A 39 0.78 12.90 -20.87
C ALA A 39 2.10 12.92 -20.09
N LEU A 40 2.71 14.10 -19.92
CA LEU A 40 3.92 14.26 -19.10
C LEU A 40 3.64 13.92 -17.63
N GLN A 41 2.54 14.43 -17.06
CA GLN A 41 2.14 14.14 -15.69
C GLN A 41 1.92 12.63 -15.48
N GLY A 42 1.17 11.97 -16.38
CA GLY A 42 0.97 10.53 -16.32
C GLY A 42 2.29 9.73 -16.36
N LEU A 43 3.24 10.15 -17.20
CA LEU A 43 4.56 9.53 -17.27
C LEU A 43 5.36 9.73 -15.96
N LEU A 44 5.37 10.93 -15.41
CA LEU A 44 6.13 11.25 -14.18
C LEU A 44 5.53 10.53 -12.97
N VAL A 45 4.19 10.47 -12.87
CA VAL A 45 3.49 9.67 -11.84
C VAL A 45 3.88 8.20 -11.96
N PHE A 46 3.82 7.63 -13.15
CA PHE A 46 4.19 6.24 -13.40
C PHE A 46 5.65 5.94 -13.02
N LEU A 47 6.60 6.79 -13.44
CA LEU A 47 8.00 6.62 -13.09
C LEU A 47 8.24 6.69 -11.59
N GLY A 48 7.51 7.56 -10.88
CA GLY A 48 7.56 7.61 -9.42
C GLY A 48 7.02 6.35 -8.75
N ILE A 49 5.92 5.79 -9.24
CA ILE A 49 5.35 4.52 -8.76
C ILE A 49 6.35 3.36 -8.90
N CYS A 50 7.22 3.39 -9.91
CA CYS A 50 8.26 2.38 -10.10
C CYS A 50 9.32 2.36 -8.98
N GLY A 51 9.42 3.42 -8.16
CA GLY A 51 10.49 3.58 -7.17
C GLY A 51 10.68 2.40 -6.22
N PRO A 52 9.64 1.88 -5.54
CA PRO A 52 9.77 0.73 -4.65
C PRO A 52 10.25 -0.54 -5.35
N ALA A 53 9.69 -0.87 -6.51
CA ALA A 53 10.09 -2.04 -7.30
C ALA A 53 11.55 -1.90 -7.79
N ALA A 54 11.92 -0.73 -8.31
CA ALA A 54 13.29 -0.43 -8.72
C ALA A 54 14.28 -0.56 -7.55
N ALA A 55 13.92 -0.05 -6.37
CA ALA A 55 14.72 -0.19 -5.17
C ALA A 55 14.94 -1.66 -4.79
N ALA A 56 13.89 -2.50 -4.85
CA ALA A 56 14.02 -3.93 -4.58
C ALA A 56 14.98 -4.60 -5.58
N LEU A 57 14.83 -4.35 -6.87
CA LEU A 57 15.71 -4.90 -7.91
C LEU A 57 17.17 -4.46 -7.71
N ILE A 58 17.40 -3.18 -7.40
CA ILE A 58 18.75 -2.66 -7.10
C ILE A 58 19.32 -3.36 -5.86
N MET A 59 18.52 -3.57 -4.81
CA MET A 59 18.99 -4.24 -3.60
C MET A 59 19.34 -5.71 -3.86
N PHE A 60 18.57 -6.44 -4.69
CA PHE A 60 18.92 -7.80 -5.09
C PHE A 60 20.21 -7.84 -5.91
N TRP A 61 20.40 -6.89 -6.82
CA TRP A 61 21.63 -6.78 -7.58
C TRP A 61 22.84 -6.47 -6.71
N LEU A 62 22.69 -5.58 -5.71
CA LEU A 62 23.77 -5.21 -4.79
C LEU A 62 24.12 -6.33 -3.78
N THR A 63 23.13 -7.08 -3.32
CA THR A 63 23.34 -8.16 -2.35
C THR A 63 23.92 -9.41 -3.00
N ARG A 64 23.67 -9.61 -4.30
CA ARG A 64 24.13 -10.77 -5.09
C ARG A 64 23.83 -12.12 -4.43
N SER A 65 22.72 -12.23 -3.69
CA SER A 65 22.27 -13.47 -3.07
C SER A 65 21.30 -14.21 -4.00
N PRO A 66 21.67 -15.37 -4.55
CA PRO A 66 20.78 -16.20 -5.36
C PRO A 66 19.56 -16.66 -4.57
N GLU A 67 19.70 -16.89 -3.27
CA GLU A 67 18.63 -17.37 -2.38
C GLU A 67 17.58 -16.28 -2.23
N LEU A 68 17.96 -15.02 -1.95
CA LEU A 68 17.04 -13.90 -1.88
C LEU A 68 16.30 -13.66 -3.20
N TRP A 69 17.00 -13.77 -4.32
CA TRP A 69 16.42 -13.61 -5.64
C TRP A 69 15.42 -14.73 -5.98
N SER A 70 15.78 -15.97 -5.63
CA SER A 70 14.89 -17.12 -5.84
C SER A 70 13.64 -17.03 -4.97
N ASP A 71 13.78 -16.68 -3.68
CA ASP A 71 12.68 -16.45 -2.74
C ASP A 71 11.74 -15.33 -3.24
N TYR A 72 12.32 -14.21 -3.69
CA TYR A 72 11.54 -13.10 -4.24
C TYR A 72 10.70 -13.52 -5.45
N ARG A 73 11.33 -14.18 -6.44
CA ARG A 73 10.62 -14.62 -7.66
C ARG A 73 9.51 -15.60 -7.34
N ASP A 74 9.76 -16.56 -6.45
CA ASP A 74 8.74 -17.54 -6.06
C ASP A 74 7.52 -16.85 -5.42
N ARG A 75 7.74 -15.92 -4.50
CA ARG A 75 6.67 -15.15 -3.85
C ARG A 75 5.92 -14.20 -4.76
N LEU A 76 6.58 -13.72 -5.83
CA LEU A 76 6.02 -12.79 -6.81
C LEU A 76 5.06 -13.48 -7.78
N VAL A 77 5.29 -14.76 -8.12
CA VAL A 77 4.54 -15.43 -9.19
C VAL A 77 3.77 -16.67 -8.73
N SER A 78 4.11 -17.27 -7.58
CA SER A 78 3.52 -18.52 -7.16
C SER A 78 2.21 -18.32 -6.39
N LEU A 79 1.13 -18.90 -6.91
CA LEU A 79 -0.19 -18.91 -6.26
C LEU A 79 -0.25 -19.90 -5.08
N ARG A 80 0.69 -20.86 -4.97
CA ARG A 80 0.70 -21.89 -3.92
C ARG A 80 0.85 -21.32 -2.51
N HIS A 81 1.36 -20.08 -2.38
CA HIS A 81 1.50 -19.40 -1.10
C HIS A 81 0.18 -18.88 -0.54
N ILE A 82 -0.85 -18.75 -1.37
CA ILE A 82 -2.13 -18.17 -0.98
C ILE A 82 -2.95 -19.18 -0.19
N ASP A 83 -3.26 -18.88 1.07
CA ASP A 83 -4.27 -19.62 1.83
C ASP A 83 -5.67 -19.18 1.35
N LEU A 84 -6.37 -20.09 0.69
CA LEU A 84 -7.71 -19.85 0.15
C LEU A 84 -8.72 -19.37 1.21
N ARG A 85 -8.48 -19.65 2.49
CA ARG A 85 -9.31 -19.16 3.60
C ARG A 85 -9.22 -17.65 3.79
N THR A 86 -8.15 -17.02 3.31
CA THR A 86 -7.98 -15.57 3.37
C THR A 86 -8.63 -14.84 2.19
N LEU A 87 -9.01 -15.55 1.11
CA LEU A 87 -9.59 -14.93 -0.08
C LEU A 87 -10.86 -14.11 0.19
N PRO A 88 -11.83 -14.57 1.01
CA PRO A 88 -12.99 -13.74 1.32
C PRO A 88 -12.61 -12.43 2.00
N PHE A 89 -11.62 -12.44 2.90
CA PHE A 89 -11.10 -11.24 3.52
C PHE A 89 -10.43 -10.33 2.48
N ILE A 90 -9.56 -10.88 1.63
CA ILE A 90 -8.86 -10.13 0.58
C ILE A 90 -9.83 -9.43 -0.37
N LEU A 91 -10.88 -10.11 -0.80
CA LEU A 91 -11.79 -9.60 -1.83
C LEU A 91 -12.90 -8.70 -1.28
N PHE A 92 -13.42 -8.99 -0.09
CA PHE A 92 -14.64 -8.36 0.41
C PHE A 92 -14.44 -7.39 1.58
N LEU A 93 -13.25 -7.30 2.18
CA LEU A 93 -12.99 -6.39 3.29
C LEU A 93 -13.34 -4.95 2.91
N PHE A 94 -12.74 -4.41 1.85
CA PHE A 94 -12.91 -3.00 1.50
C PHE A 94 -14.31 -2.66 1.00
N PRO A 95 -14.95 -3.44 0.11
CA PRO A 95 -16.36 -3.21 -0.22
C PRO A 95 -17.26 -3.19 1.02
N ALA A 96 -17.07 -4.14 1.95
CA ALA A 96 -17.87 -4.21 3.17
C ALA A 96 -17.63 -3.01 4.11
N LEU A 97 -16.36 -2.61 4.31
CA LEU A 97 -16.01 -1.44 5.12
C LEU A 97 -16.60 -0.16 4.55
N ILE A 98 -16.54 0.04 3.22
CA ILE A 98 -17.04 1.24 2.57
C ILE A 98 -18.58 1.27 2.66
N CYS A 99 -19.29 0.18 2.34
CA CYS A 99 -20.74 0.11 2.47
C CYS A 99 -21.20 0.35 3.92
N THR A 100 -20.49 -0.25 4.90
CA THR A 100 -20.78 -0.02 6.32
C THR A 100 -20.54 1.44 6.72
N ALA A 101 -19.44 2.04 6.26
CA ALA A 101 -19.13 3.44 6.53
C ALA A 101 -20.15 4.39 5.92
N ILE A 102 -20.64 4.11 4.69
CA ILE A 102 -21.70 4.89 4.08
C ILE A 102 -22.98 4.81 4.95
N ALA A 103 -23.40 3.59 5.34
CA ALA A 103 -24.57 3.43 6.19
C ALA A 103 -24.43 4.20 7.52
N LEU A 104 -23.26 4.15 8.15
CA LEU A 104 -22.96 4.89 9.37
C LEU A 104 -22.87 6.40 9.17
N SER A 105 -22.59 6.89 7.96
CA SER A 105 -22.51 8.33 7.67
C SER A 105 -23.86 8.98 7.46
N LEU A 106 -24.91 8.21 7.08
CA LEU A 106 -26.24 8.74 6.77
C LEU A 106 -26.86 9.59 7.88
N PRO A 107 -26.83 9.16 9.18
CA PRO A 107 -27.37 9.96 10.26
C PRO A 107 -26.65 11.31 10.49
N PHE A 108 -25.43 11.43 9.94
CA PHE A 108 -24.59 12.62 10.04
C PHE A 108 -24.62 13.48 8.77
N GLY A 109 -25.61 13.27 7.89
CA GLY A 109 -25.79 14.05 6.66
C GLY A 109 -25.09 13.49 5.42
N GLY A 110 -24.52 12.27 5.49
CA GLY A 110 -24.00 11.59 4.32
C GLY A 110 -25.07 11.28 3.28
N SER A 111 -24.75 11.38 1.99
CA SER A 111 -25.69 11.12 0.91
C SER A 111 -25.92 9.61 0.70
N PRO A 112 -27.19 9.14 0.55
CA PRO A 112 -27.47 7.77 0.09
C PRO A 112 -26.91 7.49 -1.31
N GLY A 113 -26.67 8.52 -2.11
CA GLY A 113 -26.07 8.40 -3.45
C GLY A 113 -24.67 7.79 -3.45
N GLN A 114 -23.99 7.76 -2.30
CA GLN A 114 -22.70 7.09 -2.14
C GLN A 114 -22.76 5.56 -2.36
N PHE A 115 -23.95 4.93 -2.27
CA PHE A 115 -24.10 3.49 -2.60
C PHE A 115 -24.09 3.22 -4.11
N ALA A 116 -24.07 4.26 -4.95
CA ALA A 116 -23.95 4.06 -6.39
C ALA A 116 -22.61 3.42 -6.74
N ILE A 117 -22.64 2.46 -7.66
CA ILE A 117 -21.42 1.92 -8.26
C ILE A 117 -21.17 2.67 -9.56
N LEU A 118 -20.05 3.38 -9.62
CA LEU A 118 -19.69 4.20 -10.77
C LEU A 118 -18.79 3.37 -11.71
N PHE A 119 -19.39 2.80 -12.76
CA PHE A 119 -18.66 2.28 -13.91
C PHE A 119 -18.82 3.26 -15.06
N GLY A 120 -17.90 4.22 -15.17
CA GLY A 120 -17.94 5.21 -16.22
C GLY A 120 -16.66 5.25 -17.07
N PRO A 121 -16.67 5.93 -18.23
CA PRO A 121 -15.50 6.06 -19.10
C PRO A 121 -14.25 6.63 -18.38
N ALA A 122 -14.46 7.44 -17.34
CA ALA A 122 -13.37 8.03 -16.56
C ALA A 122 -12.48 6.98 -15.85
N ILE A 123 -13.08 5.86 -15.40
CA ILE A 123 -12.33 4.74 -14.76
C ILE A 123 -11.61 3.89 -15.81
N MET A 124 -12.09 3.90 -17.07
CA MET A 124 -11.49 3.14 -18.17
C MET A 124 -10.37 3.91 -18.89
N THR A 125 -9.98 5.07 -18.38
CA THR A 125 -8.83 5.80 -18.93
C THR A 125 -7.51 5.13 -18.57
N LEU A 126 -6.52 5.20 -19.45
CA LEU A 126 -5.21 4.61 -19.21
C LEU A 126 -4.57 5.10 -17.89
N PRO A 127 -4.60 6.40 -17.53
CA PRO A 127 -4.09 6.86 -16.24
C PRO A 127 -4.82 6.25 -15.03
N ALA A 128 -6.17 6.13 -15.08
CA ALA A 128 -6.94 5.53 -14.00
C ALA A 128 -6.62 4.03 -13.85
N LEU A 129 -6.58 3.28 -14.97
CA LEU A 129 -6.20 1.86 -14.95
C LEU A 129 -4.76 1.66 -14.46
N THR A 130 -3.84 2.55 -14.83
CA THR A 130 -2.46 2.54 -14.30
C THR A 130 -2.46 2.73 -12.79
N GLY A 131 -3.21 3.71 -12.27
CA GLY A 131 -3.33 3.93 -10.83
C GLY A 131 -3.96 2.75 -10.09
N ILE A 132 -5.03 2.17 -10.63
CA ILE A 132 -5.78 1.09 -9.97
C ILE A 132 -5.04 -0.25 -10.01
N PHE A 133 -4.34 -0.59 -11.10
CA PHE A 133 -3.74 -1.91 -11.30
C PHE A 133 -2.22 -1.93 -11.20
N LEU A 134 -1.53 -0.99 -11.86
CA LEU A 134 -0.07 -1.00 -11.89
C LEU A 134 0.54 -0.42 -10.61
N ALA A 135 -0.10 0.57 -9.97
CA ALA A 135 0.44 1.13 -8.75
C ALA A 135 0.53 0.05 -7.65
N PRO A 136 -0.56 -0.65 -7.26
CA PRO A 136 -0.45 -1.69 -6.24
C PRO A 136 0.50 -2.83 -6.67
N ALA A 137 0.58 -3.18 -7.95
CA ALA A 137 1.48 -4.23 -8.40
C ALA A 137 2.96 -3.86 -8.21
N LEU A 138 3.36 -2.65 -8.62
CA LEU A 138 4.73 -2.15 -8.50
C LEU A 138 5.10 -1.84 -7.04
N GLU A 139 4.15 -1.29 -6.29
CA GLU A 139 4.33 -1.04 -4.86
C GLU A 139 4.53 -2.34 -4.09
N GLU A 140 3.67 -3.33 -4.26
CA GLU A 140 3.80 -4.60 -3.55
C GLU A 140 5.06 -5.38 -3.97
N ALA A 141 5.44 -5.32 -5.25
CA ALA A 141 6.68 -5.91 -5.73
C ALA A 141 7.92 -5.31 -5.04
N GLY A 142 7.88 -4.05 -4.65
CA GLY A 142 8.94 -3.39 -3.89
C GLY A 142 8.79 -3.57 -2.38
N TRP A 143 7.64 -3.15 -1.85
CA TRP A 143 7.40 -3.12 -0.41
C TRP A 143 7.44 -4.51 0.22
N ARG A 144 6.69 -5.50 -0.32
CA ARG A 144 6.67 -6.89 0.15
C ARG A 144 7.79 -7.71 -0.49
N GLY A 145 8.29 -7.23 -1.63
CA GLY A 145 9.47 -7.85 -2.24
C GLY A 145 10.70 -7.78 -1.36
N TYR A 146 10.96 -6.60 -0.76
CA TYR A 146 12.17 -6.35 0.02
C TYR A 146 11.93 -5.53 1.30
N GLY A 147 11.16 -4.43 1.20
CA GLY A 147 11.07 -3.39 2.24
C GLY A 147 10.60 -3.92 3.58
N VAL A 148 9.44 -4.58 3.62
CA VAL A 148 8.81 -5.08 4.86
C VAL A 148 9.68 -6.14 5.52
N ASP A 149 10.18 -7.11 4.76
CA ASP A 149 11.08 -8.15 5.30
C ASP A 149 12.39 -7.55 5.84
N SER A 150 12.87 -6.47 5.25
CA SER A 150 14.08 -5.78 5.71
C SER A 150 13.93 -5.16 7.10
N ILE A 151 12.73 -4.63 7.42
CA ILE A 151 12.40 -4.13 8.77
C ILE A 151 12.12 -5.32 9.70
N ARG A 152 11.34 -6.31 9.24
CA ARG A 152 10.93 -7.49 10.01
C ARG A 152 12.13 -8.32 10.48
N SER A 153 13.21 -8.32 9.72
CA SER A 153 14.47 -9.00 10.11
C SER A 153 15.07 -8.47 11.43
N ARG A 154 14.62 -7.28 11.88
CA ARG A 154 15.14 -6.60 13.08
C ARG A 154 14.08 -6.40 14.16
N PHE A 155 12.79 -6.35 13.81
CA PHE A 155 11.70 -5.98 14.71
C PHE A 155 10.57 -7.02 14.69
N SER A 156 9.66 -6.95 15.67
CA SER A 156 8.41 -7.70 15.64
C SER A 156 7.50 -7.20 14.49
N LEU A 157 6.49 -7.99 14.11
CA LEU A 157 5.56 -7.59 13.05
C LEU A 157 4.79 -6.32 13.41
N PHE A 158 4.46 -6.13 14.69
CA PHE A 158 3.81 -4.91 15.17
C PHE A 158 4.65 -3.67 14.87
N PHE A 159 5.91 -3.66 15.32
CA PHE A 159 6.82 -2.54 15.05
C PHE A 159 7.16 -2.40 13.57
N THR A 160 7.26 -3.51 12.84
CA THR A 160 7.42 -3.48 11.38
C THR A 160 6.25 -2.78 10.71
N SER A 161 5.00 -3.09 11.11
CA SER A 161 3.80 -2.49 10.52
C SER A 161 3.68 -1.00 10.85
N VAL A 162 3.99 -0.59 12.09
CA VAL A 162 4.06 0.84 12.44
C VAL A 162 5.12 1.57 11.62
N SER A 163 6.36 1.07 11.64
CA SER A 163 7.48 1.75 10.96
C SER A 163 7.29 1.80 9.45
N PHE A 164 6.87 0.68 8.86
CA PHE A 164 6.58 0.64 7.43
C PHE A 164 5.38 1.54 7.07
N GLY A 165 4.30 1.49 7.85
CA GLY A 165 3.12 2.32 7.62
C GLY A 165 3.43 3.82 7.64
N LEU A 166 4.25 4.27 8.60
CA LEU A 166 4.72 5.67 8.65
C LEU A 166 5.59 6.03 7.44
N LEU A 167 6.53 5.16 7.06
CA LEU A 167 7.34 5.37 5.86
C LEU A 167 6.49 5.40 4.59
N TRP A 168 5.53 4.47 4.46
CA TRP A 168 4.65 4.40 3.31
C TRP A 168 3.72 5.61 3.21
N ALA A 169 3.15 6.05 4.32
CA ALA A 169 2.36 7.29 4.36
C ALA A 169 3.21 8.51 3.95
N PHE A 170 4.42 8.64 4.50
CA PHE A 170 5.33 9.73 4.17
C PHE A 170 5.83 9.69 2.73
N TRP A 171 5.97 8.51 2.15
CA TRP A 171 6.36 8.33 0.74
C TRP A 171 5.39 9.01 -0.23
N HIS A 172 4.10 9.09 0.10
CA HIS A 172 3.08 9.76 -0.71
C HIS A 172 3.14 11.30 -0.65
N THR A 173 3.97 11.89 0.23
CA THR A 173 3.98 13.34 0.45
C THR A 173 4.04 14.20 -0.82
N PRO A 174 4.86 13.90 -1.85
CA PRO A 174 4.90 14.75 -3.05
C PRO A 174 3.58 14.80 -3.83
N LEU A 175 2.73 13.78 -3.74
CA LEU A 175 1.42 13.76 -4.41
C LEU A 175 0.49 14.87 -3.94
N PHE A 176 0.67 15.37 -2.71
CA PHE A 176 -0.11 16.49 -2.18
C PHE A 176 0.18 17.80 -2.90
N PHE A 177 1.31 17.89 -3.60
CA PHE A 177 1.73 19.11 -4.34
C PHE A 177 1.43 19.00 -5.84
N ILE A 178 0.93 17.88 -6.34
CA ILE A 178 0.53 17.71 -7.74
C ILE A 178 -0.89 18.23 -7.92
N THR A 179 -1.02 19.34 -8.67
CA THR A 179 -2.30 20.00 -8.93
C THR A 179 -3.26 19.05 -9.66
N GLY A 180 -4.49 18.97 -9.17
CA GLY A 180 -5.52 18.08 -9.75
C GLY A 180 -5.47 16.62 -9.29
N PHE A 181 -4.47 16.23 -8.49
CA PHE A 181 -4.42 14.90 -7.90
C PHE A 181 -5.35 14.78 -6.69
N TYR A 182 -5.83 13.55 -6.41
CA TYR A 182 -6.67 13.30 -5.23
C TYR A 182 -6.04 13.80 -3.93
N HIS A 183 -4.75 13.51 -3.71
CA HIS A 183 -4.03 13.94 -2.51
C HIS A 183 -3.98 15.47 -2.35
N ASN A 184 -3.86 16.20 -3.44
CA ASN A 184 -3.89 17.67 -3.42
C ASN A 184 -5.25 18.20 -2.92
N SER A 185 -6.36 17.54 -3.28
CA SER A 185 -7.69 17.91 -2.80
C SER A 185 -7.85 17.76 -1.29
N LEU A 186 -7.09 16.86 -0.65
CA LEU A 186 -7.11 16.63 0.81
C LEU A 186 -6.56 17.82 1.60
N LEU A 187 -5.74 18.67 0.99
CA LEU A 187 -5.22 19.90 1.63
C LEU A 187 -6.31 20.91 1.98
N SER A 188 -7.53 20.74 1.43
CA SER A 188 -8.70 21.54 1.80
C SER A 188 -9.06 21.40 3.29
N SER A 189 -8.62 20.33 3.97
CA SER A 189 -8.85 20.10 5.39
C SER A 189 -7.69 19.33 6.00
N TRP A 190 -7.15 19.85 7.10
CA TRP A 190 -6.12 19.14 7.88
C TRP A 190 -6.61 17.76 8.36
N LEU A 191 -7.92 17.62 8.65
CA LEU A 191 -8.52 16.36 9.07
C LEU A 191 -8.43 15.31 7.96
N PHE A 192 -8.70 15.67 6.71
CA PHE A 192 -8.64 14.75 5.58
C PHE A 192 -7.21 14.36 5.25
N THR A 193 -6.28 15.31 5.35
CA THR A 193 -4.84 15.04 5.25
C THR A 193 -4.38 14.07 6.34
N ALA A 194 -4.71 14.34 7.60
CA ALA A 194 -4.37 13.47 8.72
C ALA A 194 -5.01 12.08 8.58
N ASN A 195 -6.27 12.01 8.10
CA ASN A 195 -6.95 10.75 7.83
C ASN A 195 -6.22 9.90 6.79
N PHE A 196 -5.69 10.52 5.73
CA PHE A 196 -4.90 9.80 4.72
C PHE A 196 -3.67 9.13 5.36
N PHE A 197 -2.89 9.88 6.15
CA PHE A 197 -1.72 9.31 6.84
C PHE A 197 -2.11 8.19 7.81
N ALA A 198 -3.17 8.39 8.59
CA ALA A 198 -3.67 7.39 9.53
C ALA A 198 -4.15 6.12 8.79
N SER A 199 -4.94 6.27 7.72
CA SER A 199 -5.45 5.14 6.94
C SER A 199 -4.33 4.31 6.31
N THR A 200 -3.27 4.95 5.81
CA THR A 200 -2.11 4.26 5.23
C THR A 200 -1.36 3.45 6.29
N VAL A 201 -1.20 4.01 7.51
CA VAL A 201 -0.59 3.25 8.62
C VAL A 201 -1.44 2.04 8.99
N VAL A 202 -2.76 2.20 9.09
CA VAL A 202 -3.67 1.08 9.40
C VAL A 202 -3.68 0.05 8.28
N MET A 203 -3.68 0.49 7.02
CA MET A 203 -3.58 -0.38 5.84
C MET A 203 -2.32 -1.26 5.89
N ALA A 204 -1.19 -0.71 6.35
CA ALA A 204 0.05 -1.47 6.50
C ALA A 204 -0.10 -2.67 7.45
N PHE A 205 -0.89 -2.56 8.53
CA PHE A 205 -1.18 -3.70 9.41
C PHE A 205 -1.95 -4.80 8.69
N LEU A 206 -2.99 -4.44 7.93
CA LEU A 206 -3.84 -5.39 7.22
C LEU A 206 -3.05 -6.13 6.13
N VAL A 207 -2.30 -5.39 5.30
CA VAL A 207 -1.53 -5.99 4.21
C VAL A 207 -0.36 -6.82 4.74
N ASN A 208 0.33 -6.36 5.80
CA ASN A 208 1.41 -7.13 6.41
C ASN A 208 0.89 -8.42 7.09
N TRP A 209 -0.30 -8.38 7.70
CA TRP A 209 -0.93 -9.58 8.23
C TRP A 209 -1.24 -10.58 7.12
N ILE A 210 -1.86 -10.14 6.01
CA ILE A 210 -2.12 -10.99 4.83
C ILE A 210 -0.82 -11.54 4.27
N PHE A 211 0.25 -10.74 4.20
CA PHE A 211 1.55 -11.18 3.72
C PHE A 211 2.07 -12.39 4.50
N TYR A 212 2.15 -12.28 5.82
CA TYR A 212 2.71 -13.36 6.64
C TYR A 212 1.75 -14.54 6.84
N ARG A 213 0.44 -14.33 6.75
CA ARG A 213 -0.56 -15.41 6.76
C ARG A 213 -0.61 -16.20 5.45
N ASN A 214 -0.14 -15.61 4.37
CA ASN A 214 -0.06 -16.25 3.06
C ASN A 214 1.40 -16.57 2.67
N ASN A 215 2.21 -17.07 3.60
CA ASN A 215 3.59 -17.50 3.35
C ASN A 215 4.41 -16.45 2.58
N ARG A 216 4.24 -15.18 2.92
CA ARG A 216 4.88 -14.03 2.29
C ARG A 216 4.50 -13.84 0.81
N SER A 217 3.28 -14.22 0.39
CA SER A 217 2.78 -14.04 -0.98
C SER A 217 2.64 -12.56 -1.33
N ILE A 218 3.37 -12.11 -2.34
CA ILE A 218 3.24 -10.75 -2.90
C ILE A 218 1.90 -10.64 -3.65
N ILE A 219 1.45 -11.71 -4.29
CA ILE A 219 0.17 -11.75 -5.01
C ILE A 219 -1.02 -11.54 -4.04
N ALA A 220 -1.00 -12.17 -2.86
CA ALA A 220 -2.06 -11.98 -1.86
C ALA A 220 -2.16 -10.52 -1.40
N CYS A 221 -1.01 -9.86 -1.21
CA CYS A 221 -0.94 -8.43 -0.87
C CYS A 221 -1.42 -7.55 -2.02
N PHE A 222 -0.99 -7.84 -3.23
CA PHE A 222 -1.46 -7.15 -4.43
C PHE A 222 -2.99 -7.25 -4.57
N LEU A 223 -3.57 -8.42 -4.38
CA LEU A 223 -5.03 -8.60 -4.47
C LEU A 223 -5.79 -7.82 -3.39
N LEU A 224 -5.29 -7.76 -2.15
CA LEU A 224 -5.91 -6.96 -1.10
C LEU A 224 -5.79 -5.45 -1.40
N HIS A 225 -4.62 -4.99 -1.83
CA HIS A 225 -4.39 -3.60 -2.21
C HIS A 225 -5.25 -3.20 -3.42
N LEU A 226 -5.29 -4.04 -4.45
CA LEU A 226 -6.17 -3.87 -5.61
C LEU A 226 -7.64 -3.82 -5.21
N SER A 227 -8.09 -4.68 -4.29
CA SER A 227 -9.47 -4.65 -3.78
C SER A 227 -9.81 -3.30 -3.11
N ALA A 228 -8.85 -2.73 -2.37
CA ALA A 228 -9.00 -1.39 -1.79
C ALA A 228 -9.13 -0.32 -2.87
N ASP A 229 -8.20 -0.29 -3.84
CA ASP A 229 -8.14 0.73 -4.88
C ASP A 229 -9.36 0.67 -5.81
N VAL A 230 -9.75 -0.54 -6.23
CA VAL A 230 -10.98 -0.74 -7.02
C VAL A 230 -12.18 -0.23 -6.24
N SER A 231 -12.35 -0.66 -4.99
CA SER A 231 -13.51 -0.29 -4.19
C SER A 231 -13.59 1.22 -3.96
N MET A 232 -12.47 1.87 -3.64
CA MET A 232 -12.40 3.33 -3.46
C MET A 232 -12.57 4.12 -4.75
N SER A 233 -12.32 3.51 -5.90
CA SER A 233 -12.49 4.14 -7.22
C SER A 233 -13.90 4.05 -7.75
N ILE A 234 -14.60 2.91 -7.51
CA ILE A 234 -15.94 2.67 -8.05
C ILE A 234 -17.06 3.08 -7.10
N ILE A 235 -16.80 3.20 -5.79
CA ILE A 235 -17.78 3.64 -4.79
C ILE A 235 -17.46 5.09 -4.42
N PRO A 236 -18.36 6.08 -4.73
CA PRO A 236 -18.09 7.50 -4.55
C PRO A 236 -18.25 7.94 -3.08
N ALA A 237 -17.46 7.36 -2.20
CA ALA A 237 -17.47 7.69 -0.78
C ALA A 237 -16.99 9.13 -0.54
N GLU A 238 -17.80 9.91 0.18
CA GLU A 238 -17.46 11.27 0.63
C GLU A 238 -16.27 11.27 1.61
N GLN A 239 -15.57 12.40 1.74
CA GLN A 239 -14.38 12.48 2.60
C GLN A 239 -14.67 12.15 4.08
N PHE A 240 -15.83 12.57 4.60
CA PHE A 240 -16.26 12.16 5.93
C PHE A 240 -16.44 10.65 6.03
N THR A 241 -17.08 10.03 5.06
CA THR A 241 -17.26 8.57 4.99
C THR A 241 -15.92 7.84 4.94
N ARG A 242 -14.92 8.38 4.21
CA ARG A 242 -13.55 7.84 4.21
C ARG A 242 -12.89 7.90 5.59
N CYS A 243 -13.18 8.91 6.39
CA CYS A 243 -12.74 8.94 7.80
C CYS A 243 -13.40 7.81 8.62
N VAL A 244 -14.68 7.53 8.40
CA VAL A 244 -15.37 6.39 9.05
C VAL A 244 -14.76 5.06 8.58
N VAL A 245 -14.43 4.91 7.29
CA VAL A 245 -13.69 3.72 6.77
C VAL A 245 -12.39 3.52 7.54
N THR A 246 -11.62 4.59 7.78
CA THR A 246 -10.36 4.49 8.54
C THR A 246 -10.57 4.00 9.97
N VAL A 247 -11.63 4.49 10.64
CA VAL A 247 -11.99 4.00 12.00
C VAL A 247 -12.34 2.52 11.96
N LEU A 248 -13.18 2.09 11.00
CA LEU A 248 -13.54 0.68 10.85
C LEU A 248 -12.32 -0.19 10.52
N MET A 249 -11.44 0.26 9.62
CA MET A 249 -10.16 -0.42 9.35
C MET A 249 -9.33 -0.57 10.61
N PHE A 250 -9.24 0.48 11.44
CA PHE A 250 -8.52 0.43 12.71
C PHE A 250 -9.10 -0.62 13.65
N LEU A 251 -10.43 -0.70 13.76
CA LEU A 251 -11.10 -1.72 14.59
C LEU A 251 -10.78 -3.14 14.10
N VAL A 252 -10.81 -3.35 12.77
CA VAL A 252 -10.44 -4.64 12.17
C VAL A 252 -8.96 -4.95 12.42
N ALA A 253 -8.06 -4.01 12.21
CA ALA A 253 -6.63 -4.19 12.45
C ALA A 253 -6.34 -4.49 13.93
N ALA A 254 -7.00 -3.78 14.86
CA ALA A 254 -6.88 -4.03 16.29
C ALA A 254 -7.36 -5.43 16.67
N ALA A 255 -8.53 -5.86 16.14
CA ALA A 255 -9.04 -7.21 16.35
C ALA A 255 -8.07 -8.28 15.83
N ILE A 256 -7.47 -8.07 14.64
CA ILE A 256 -6.46 -8.96 14.06
C ILE A 256 -5.21 -9.01 14.94
N VAL A 257 -4.68 -7.86 15.39
CA VAL A 257 -3.50 -7.81 16.25
C VAL A 257 -3.74 -8.51 17.58
N ILE A 258 -4.93 -8.36 18.17
CA ILE A 258 -5.31 -9.03 19.42
C ILE A 258 -5.50 -10.54 19.20
N GLY A 259 -6.16 -10.94 18.11
CA GLY A 259 -6.44 -12.35 17.80
C GLY A 259 -5.19 -13.13 17.38
N ASP A 260 -4.22 -12.45 16.77
CA ASP A 260 -2.99 -13.04 16.24
C ASP A 260 -1.73 -12.50 16.93
N ARG A 261 -1.81 -12.37 18.26
CA ARG A 261 -0.74 -11.75 19.09
C ARG A 261 0.63 -12.40 18.87
N ASP A 262 0.65 -13.71 18.71
CA ASP A 262 1.91 -14.45 18.50
C ASP A 262 2.62 -14.02 17.22
N LEU A 263 1.89 -13.85 16.13
CA LEU A 263 2.45 -13.35 14.88
C LEU A 263 2.98 -11.92 15.02
N PHE A 264 2.21 -11.05 15.70
CA PHE A 264 2.55 -9.64 15.78
C PHE A 264 3.68 -9.33 16.78
N PHE A 265 3.76 -10.03 17.90
CA PHE A 265 4.68 -9.66 18.98
C PHE A 265 5.89 -10.58 19.11
N LYS A 266 5.80 -11.86 18.68
CA LYS A 266 6.97 -12.72 18.64
C LYS A 266 7.95 -12.28 17.55
N ARG A 267 9.23 -12.16 17.92
CA ARG A 267 10.29 -11.84 16.96
C ARG A 267 10.72 -13.11 16.24
N THR A 268 10.27 -13.27 15.01
CA THR A 268 10.71 -14.35 14.11
C THR A 268 11.34 -13.72 12.88
N ALA A 269 12.55 -14.14 12.52
CA ALA A 269 13.17 -13.69 11.28
C ALA A 269 12.34 -14.18 10.07
N PRO A 270 12.24 -13.41 8.97
CA PRO A 270 11.66 -13.91 7.74
C PRO A 270 12.41 -15.15 7.27
N GLY A 271 11.69 -16.26 7.06
CA GLY A 271 12.30 -17.46 6.49
C GLY A 271 12.72 -17.19 5.04
N ILE A 272 13.99 -17.43 4.71
CA ILE A 272 14.48 -17.39 3.34
C ILE A 272 14.56 -18.83 2.87
N GLY A 273 13.74 -19.20 1.85
CA GLY A 273 13.81 -20.52 1.22
C GLY A 273 13.16 -21.67 2.02
N SER A 274 12.13 -21.40 2.85
CA SER A 274 11.31 -22.43 3.48
C SER A 274 10.06 -22.72 2.66
#